data_ff02aebbd4a809fdc1020e0a8173e949
#
_entry.id   ff02aebbd4a809fdc1020e0a8173e949
#
_cell.length_a   1.000
_cell.length_b   1.000
_cell.length_c   1.000
_cell.angle_alpha   90.00
_cell.angle_beta   90.00
_cell.angle_gamma   90.00
#
_symmetry.space_group_name_H-M   'P 1'
#
loop_
_entity.id
_entity.type
_entity.pdbx_description
1 polymer ?
#
loop_
_entity_poly.entity_id
_entity_poly.type
_entity_poly.pdbx_seq_one_letter_code
_entity_poly.pdbx_strand_id
1 'polypeptide(L)'
;MKQRKSSVVSAVSLALYLLINLSTCHAVESLYGDLKASKVGDVVTVIITEKTLATNSAKISTSKDTRFGAEGQEGTGALDFVPGLSMDATISRGHDGTGVTKREGSIFGRMAAIVVDVLDNGCLVIKGEKEIIVNDEKEILVITGIVRPQDITTENQVYSTDIANTNITYKGKGLVTSGSKPSIVSRILSIFF
;
A
#
# COMPACT_ATOMS: atom_id res chain seq x y z
N MET A 1 -25.71 -39.03 -65.52
CA MET A 1 -24.95 -38.92 -64.22
C MET A 1 -24.19 -37.60 -64.02
N LYS A 2 -24.00 -36.78 -65.03
CA LYS A 2 -23.19 -35.52 -64.96
C LYS A 2 -23.96 -34.32 -64.35
N GLN A 3 -25.26 -34.25 -64.50
CA GLN A 3 -26.13 -33.17 -64.01
C GLN A 3 -26.28 -33.13 -62.49
N ARG A 4 -26.28 -34.32 -61.84
CA ARG A 4 -26.51 -34.44 -60.41
C ARG A 4 -25.31 -33.96 -59.56
N LYS A 5 -24.09 -33.97 -60.14
CA LYS A 5 -22.89 -33.51 -59.45
C LYS A 5 -22.76 -31.96 -59.39
N SER A 6 -23.28 -31.26 -60.43
CA SER A 6 -23.20 -29.81 -60.51
C SER A 6 -24.18 -29.14 -59.51
N SER A 7 -25.35 -29.72 -59.26
CA SER A 7 -26.31 -29.19 -58.32
C SER A 7 -25.87 -29.37 -56.85
N VAL A 8 -25.13 -30.42 -56.55
CA VAL A 8 -24.58 -30.64 -55.20
C VAL A 8 -23.44 -29.67 -54.91
N VAL A 9 -22.58 -29.38 -55.89
CA VAL A 9 -21.48 -28.42 -55.74
C VAL A 9 -22.02 -26.99 -55.56
N SER A 10 -23.09 -26.62 -56.30
CA SER A 10 -23.71 -25.29 -56.11
C SER A 10 -24.41 -25.13 -54.76
N ALA A 11 -25.05 -26.21 -54.26
CA ALA A 11 -25.67 -26.20 -52.94
C ALA A 11 -24.64 -26.08 -51.78
N VAL A 12 -23.51 -26.79 -51.93
CA VAL A 12 -22.41 -26.71 -50.93
C VAL A 12 -21.75 -25.32 -50.94
N SER A 13 -21.55 -24.74 -52.13
CA SER A 13 -21.03 -23.38 -52.28
C SER A 13 -21.94 -22.33 -51.65
N LEU A 14 -23.26 -22.46 -51.84
CA LEU A 14 -24.26 -21.58 -51.27
C LEU A 14 -24.33 -21.68 -49.73
N ALA A 15 -24.23 -22.92 -49.21
CA ALA A 15 -24.21 -23.16 -47.77
C ALA A 15 -22.94 -22.58 -47.10
N LEU A 16 -21.79 -22.72 -47.76
CA LEU A 16 -20.52 -22.15 -47.28
C LEU A 16 -20.56 -20.64 -47.29
N TYR A 17 -21.16 -20.03 -48.33
CA TYR A 17 -21.34 -18.58 -48.39
C TYR A 17 -22.27 -18.05 -47.30
N LEU A 18 -23.33 -18.80 -46.98
CA LEU A 18 -24.26 -18.47 -45.90
C LEU A 18 -23.58 -18.56 -44.51
N LEU A 19 -22.75 -19.58 -44.29
CA LEU A 19 -22.00 -19.78 -43.06
C LEU A 19 -20.96 -18.67 -42.79
N ILE A 20 -20.30 -18.18 -43.85
CA ILE A 20 -19.33 -17.10 -43.76
C ILE A 20 -20.03 -15.78 -43.38
N ASN A 21 -21.25 -15.53 -43.86
CA ASN A 21 -21.99 -14.31 -43.52
C ASN A 21 -22.64 -14.34 -42.15
N LEU A 22 -22.81 -15.50 -41.50
CA LEU A 22 -23.33 -15.60 -40.13
C LEU A 22 -22.30 -15.20 -39.06
N SER A 23 -21.02 -15.11 -39.39
CA SER A 23 -19.95 -14.82 -38.46
C SER A 23 -19.76 -13.33 -38.15
N THR A 24 -20.47 -12.41 -38.78
CA THR A 24 -20.38 -10.97 -38.58
C THR A 24 -21.51 -10.41 -37.72
N CYS A 25 -21.89 -11.12 -36.64
CA CYS A 25 -22.72 -10.53 -35.61
C CYS A 25 -21.85 -9.59 -34.78
N HIS A 26 -21.65 -8.34 -35.23
CA HIS A 26 -21.10 -7.28 -34.42
C HIS A 26 -22.17 -6.95 -33.38
N ALA A 27 -21.82 -7.16 -32.11
CA ALA A 27 -22.65 -6.66 -31.02
C ALA A 27 -22.78 -5.15 -31.19
N VAL A 28 -24.00 -4.70 -31.47
CA VAL A 28 -24.31 -3.25 -31.53
C VAL A 28 -24.12 -2.73 -30.14
N GLU A 29 -23.09 -1.92 -29.93
CA GLU A 29 -22.87 -1.17 -28.69
C GLU A 29 -24.15 -0.37 -28.43
N SER A 30 -24.73 -0.49 -27.24
CA SER A 30 -26.03 0.10 -26.91
C SER A 30 -25.99 1.61 -27.17
N LEU A 31 -26.86 2.11 -28.05
CA LEU A 31 -27.02 3.54 -28.36
C LEU A 31 -27.42 4.40 -27.13
N TYR A 32 -27.84 3.75 -26.05
CA TYR A 32 -28.29 4.37 -24.78
C TYR A 32 -27.36 3.98 -23.60
N GLY A 33 -26.24 3.31 -23.87
CA GLY A 33 -25.25 3.03 -22.84
C GLY A 33 -24.37 4.25 -22.59
N ASP A 34 -24.19 4.64 -21.34
CA ASP A 34 -23.18 5.61 -20.95
C ASP A 34 -21.80 5.11 -21.40
N LEU A 35 -21.05 5.99 -22.06
CA LEU A 35 -19.69 5.70 -22.53
C LEU A 35 -18.73 5.63 -21.33
N LYS A 36 -18.81 4.54 -20.57
CA LYS A 36 -17.90 4.26 -19.46
C LYS A 36 -16.69 3.46 -19.94
N ALA A 37 -15.56 3.68 -19.31
CA ALA A 37 -14.37 2.87 -19.53
C ALA A 37 -14.69 1.38 -19.30
N SER A 38 -14.38 0.54 -20.26
CA SER A 38 -14.71 -0.91 -20.28
C SER A 38 -13.67 -1.77 -20.97
N LYS A 39 -12.74 -1.17 -21.70
CA LYS A 39 -11.75 -1.86 -22.54
C LYS A 39 -10.33 -1.49 -22.12
N VAL A 40 -9.39 -2.37 -22.42
CA VAL A 40 -7.96 -2.08 -22.29
C VAL A 40 -7.60 -0.87 -23.14
N GLY A 41 -6.91 0.09 -22.53
CA GLY A 41 -6.55 1.36 -23.13
C GLY A 41 -7.49 2.52 -22.77
N ASP A 42 -8.66 2.25 -22.21
CA ASP A 42 -9.56 3.31 -21.73
C ASP A 42 -8.95 4.06 -20.54
N VAL A 43 -9.35 5.33 -20.40
CA VAL A 43 -8.83 6.21 -19.35
C VAL A 43 -9.91 6.46 -18.31
N VAL A 44 -9.54 6.27 -17.03
CA VAL A 44 -10.39 6.57 -15.88
C VAL A 44 -9.71 7.62 -15.01
N THR A 45 -10.46 8.61 -14.56
CA THR A 45 -9.97 9.61 -13.62
C THR A 45 -10.16 9.11 -12.20
N VAL A 46 -9.05 8.92 -11.46
CA VAL A 46 -9.09 8.54 -10.05
C VAL A 46 -9.08 9.78 -9.18
N ILE A 47 -10.07 9.88 -8.30
CA ILE A 47 -10.17 10.90 -7.26
C ILE A 47 -9.61 10.30 -5.97
N ILE A 48 -8.44 10.77 -5.55
CA ILE A 48 -7.73 10.26 -4.39
C ILE A 48 -8.17 11.06 -3.15
N THR A 49 -8.70 10.34 -2.16
CA THR A 49 -9.16 10.88 -0.87
C THR A 49 -8.72 9.93 0.24
N GLU A 50 -7.42 9.87 0.51
CA GLU A 50 -6.88 8.98 1.51
C GLU A 50 -6.53 9.70 2.81
N LYS A 51 -7.00 9.15 3.94
CA LYS A 51 -6.61 9.60 5.29
C LYS A 51 -6.11 8.40 6.07
N THR A 52 -4.87 8.48 6.53
CA THR A 52 -4.26 7.44 7.37
C THR A 52 -3.99 8.00 8.75
N LEU A 53 -4.56 7.35 9.76
CA LEU A 53 -4.27 7.63 11.17
C LEU A 53 -3.63 6.38 11.76
N ALA A 54 -2.37 6.46 12.15
CA ALA A 54 -1.69 5.38 12.85
C ALA A 54 -1.28 5.87 14.25
N THR A 55 -1.83 5.24 15.29
CA THR A 55 -1.43 5.47 16.67
C THR A 55 -0.70 4.23 17.17
N ASN A 56 0.56 4.38 17.50
CA ASN A 56 1.36 3.31 18.08
C ASN A 56 1.70 3.67 19.52
N SER A 57 1.22 2.87 20.49
CA SER A 57 1.55 3.03 21.90
C SER A 57 2.40 1.84 22.35
N ALA A 58 3.62 2.14 22.79
CA ALA A 58 4.51 1.16 23.40
C ALA A 58 4.67 1.49 24.89
N LYS A 59 4.33 0.52 25.75
CA LYS A 59 4.60 0.59 27.18
C LYS A 59 5.72 -0.38 27.50
N ILE A 60 6.84 0.13 27.97
CA ILE A 60 7.98 -0.65 28.43
C ILE A 60 8.03 -0.49 29.93
N SER A 61 7.80 -1.57 30.66
CA SER A 61 8.00 -1.64 32.11
C SER A 61 9.16 -2.60 32.38
N THR A 62 10.24 -2.08 32.94
CA THR A 62 11.40 -2.89 33.33
C THR A 62 11.62 -2.71 34.82
N SER A 63 11.40 -3.77 35.61
CA SER A 63 11.78 -3.85 37.01
C SER A 63 13.03 -4.71 37.14
N LYS A 64 14.07 -4.18 37.75
CA LYS A 64 15.29 -4.92 38.08
C LYS A 64 15.54 -4.84 39.57
N ASP A 65 15.31 -5.94 40.25
CA ASP A 65 15.64 -6.10 41.66
C ASP A 65 17.01 -6.77 41.76
N THR A 66 17.98 -6.03 42.25
CA THR A 66 19.30 -6.57 42.53
C THR A 66 19.47 -6.64 44.06
N ARG A 67 19.51 -7.83 44.59
CA ARG A 67 19.82 -8.08 46.01
C ARG A 67 21.31 -8.37 46.11
N PHE A 68 22.02 -7.55 46.85
CA PHE A 68 23.37 -7.86 47.28
C PHE A 68 23.26 -8.36 48.73
N GLY A 69 23.20 -9.67 48.91
CA GLY A 69 23.38 -10.35 50.17
C GLY A 69 24.85 -10.69 50.29
N ALA A 70 25.58 -10.00 51.13
CA ALA A 70 26.89 -10.53 51.60
C ALA A 70 26.60 -11.43 52.81
N GLU A 71 26.41 -12.74 52.58
CA GLU A 71 26.46 -13.74 53.63
C GLU A 71 27.93 -13.83 54.07
N GLY A 72 28.27 -13.09 55.14
CA GLY A 72 29.52 -13.26 55.82
C GLY A 72 29.55 -14.61 56.54
N GLN A 73 30.24 -15.58 55.90
CA GLN A 73 30.55 -16.85 56.55
C GLN A 73 31.44 -16.56 57.76
N GLU A 74 31.01 -16.96 58.92
CA GLU A 74 31.82 -16.90 60.14
C GLU A 74 33.15 -17.61 59.99
N GLY A 75 34.26 -16.91 60.19
CA GLY A 75 35.54 -17.54 60.39
C GLY A 75 36.69 -17.07 59.49
N THR A 76 37.64 -16.44 60.09
CA THR A 76 39.00 -16.14 59.59
C THR A 76 39.17 -14.89 58.68
N GLY A 77 39.15 -13.71 59.30
CA GLY A 77 39.65 -12.49 58.62
C GLY A 77 39.71 -11.30 59.57
N ALA A 78 40.66 -10.41 59.40
CA ALA A 78 41.04 -9.26 60.26
C ALA A 78 39.98 -8.20 60.51
N LEU A 79 38.67 -8.50 60.30
CA LEU A 79 37.54 -7.56 60.48
C LEU A 79 36.52 -8.05 61.53
N ASP A 80 36.88 -9.00 62.36
CA ASP A 80 36.03 -9.51 63.47
C ASP A 80 35.74 -8.51 64.60
N PHE A 81 36.23 -7.28 64.46
CA PHE A 81 36.07 -6.21 65.46
C PHE A 81 34.87 -5.29 65.21
N VAL A 82 34.12 -5.43 64.15
CA VAL A 82 32.96 -4.56 63.88
C VAL A 82 31.67 -5.33 64.05
N PRO A 83 31.06 -5.32 65.22
CA PRO A 83 29.77 -5.97 65.44
C PRO A 83 28.68 -5.16 64.71
N GLY A 84 27.98 -5.77 63.76
CA GLY A 84 26.70 -5.28 63.30
C GLY A 84 26.68 -4.60 61.93
N LEU A 85 27.56 -4.90 61.00
CA LEU A 85 27.39 -4.43 59.62
C LEU A 85 26.78 -5.52 58.73
N SER A 86 25.50 -5.85 58.98
CA SER A 86 24.69 -6.50 57.97
C SER A 86 24.10 -5.40 57.07
N MET A 87 24.75 -5.11 55.97
CA MET A 87 24.20 -4.23 54.96
C MET A 87 23.37 -5.05 53.96
N ASP A 88 22.10 -5.19 54.25
CA ASP A 88 21.10 -5.59 53.25
C ASP A 88 20.76 -4.36 52.38
N ALA A 89 21.46 -4.19 51.29
CA ALA A 89 21.13 -3.15 50.33
C ALA A 89 20.28 -3.74 49.19
N THR A 90 18.98 -3.53 49.29
CA THR A 90 18.07 -3.82 48.17
C THR A 90 17.99 -2.57 47.30
N ILE A 91 18.58 -2.64 46.10
CA ILE A 91 18.43 -1.57 45.11
C ILE A 91 17.35 -1.98 44.12
N SER A 92 16.17 -1.39 44.28
CA SER A 92 15.05 -1.53 43.36
C SER A 92 15.08 -0.37 42.37
N ARG A 93 15.24 -0.66 41.07
CA ARG A 93 15.16 0.31 40.00
C ARG A 93 13.99 -0.08 39.08
N GLY A 94 12.92 0.70 39.19
CA GLY A 94 11.80 0.65 38.22
C GLY A 94 11.99 1.71 37.15
N HIS A 95 11.90 1.33 35.90
CA HIS A 95 11.85 2.27 34.78
C HIS A 95 10.55 2.03 34.01
N ASP A 96 9.61 2.97 34.12
CA ASP A 96 8.35 2.95 33.38
C ASP A 96 8.44 3.98 32.27
N GLY A 97 8.54 3.48 31.02
CA GLY A 97 8.55 4.30 29.83
C GLY A 97 7.26 4.12 29.03
N THR A 98 6.51 5.19 28.80
CA THR A 98 5.36 5.19 27.92
C THR A 98 5.65 6.06 26.70
N GLY A 99 5.78 5.41 25.53
CA GLY A 99 5.97 6.09 24.26
C GLY A 99 4.66 6.04 23.44
N VAL A 100 4.14 7.20 23.04
CA VAL A 100 3.00 7.29 22.12
C VAL A 100 3.48 8.02 20.88
N THR A 101 3.43 7.31 19.72
CA THR A 101 3.72 7.90 18.41
C THR A 101 2.44 7.96 17.60
N LYS A 102 2.01 9.17 17.24
CA LYS A 102 0.90 9.42 16.34
C LYS A 102 1.46 9.80 14.97
N ARG A 103 0.98 9.14 13.93
CA ARG A 103 1.27 9.50 12.54
C ARG A 103 -0.05 9.75 11.85
N GLU A 104 -0.18 10.91 11.24
CA GLU A 104 -1.31 11.30 10.42
C GLU A 104 -0.80 11.63 9.03
N GLY A 105 -1.43 11.04 8.03
CA GLY A 105 -1.14 11.30 6.63
C GLY A 105 -2.45 11.51 5.87
N SER A 106 -2.49 12.50 4.99
CA SER A 106 -3.61 12.71 4.09
C SER A 106 -3.09 12.97 2.68
N ILE A 107 -3.70 12.29 1.71
CA ILE A 107 -3.42 12.45 0.28
C ILE A 107 -4.71 12.80 -0.40
N PHE A 108 -4.75 13.97 -1.03
CA PHE A 108 -5.86 14.42 -1.84
C PHE A 108 -5.37 14.78 -3.22
N GLY A 109 -6.04 14.29 -4.24
CA GLY A 109 -5.62 14.58 -5.60
C GLY A 109 -6.52 13.98 -6.64
N ARG A 110 -6.21 14.32 -7.89
CA ARG A 110 -6.90 13.78 -9.06
C ARG A 110 -5.86 13.40 -10.08
N MET A 111 -5.97 12.18 -10.62
CA MET A 111 -5.06 11.70 -11.67
C MET A 111 -5.78 10.77 -12.63
N ALA A 112 -5.27 10.70 -13.86
CA ALA A 112 -5.73 9.74 -14.85
C ALA A 112 -5.01 8.39 -14.64
N ALA A 113 -5.75 7.31 -14.81
CA ALA A 113 -5.25 5.95 -14.86
C ALA A 113 -5.75 5.27 -16.13
N ILE A 114 -4.96 4.38 -16.69
CA ILE A 114 -5.27 3.63 -17.89
C ILE A 114 -5.70 2.22 -17.48
N VAL A 115 -6.71 1.68 -18.14
CA VAL A 115 -7.08 0.27 -18.02
C VAL A 115 -6.02 -0.56 -18.73
N VAL A 116 -5.29 -1.38 -17.97
CA VAL A 116 -4.20 -2.21 -18.50
C VAL A 116 -4.65 -3.64 -18.75
N ASP A 117 -5.73 -4.08 -18.11
CA ASP A 117 -6.27 -5.42 -18.28
C ASP A 117 -7.75 -5.46 -17.88
N VAL A 118 -8.48 -6.46 -18.38
CA VAL A 118 -9.88 -6.74 -18.03
C VAL A 118 -9.97 -8.17 -17.58
N LEU A 119 -10.36 -8.39 -16.33
CA LEU A 119 -10.49 -9.70 -15.73
C LEU A 119 -11.72 -10.46 -16.28
N ASP A 120 -11.75 -11.79 -16.18
CA ASP A 120 -12.84 -12.63 -16.64
C ASP A 120 -14.21 -12.27 -16.02
N ASN A 121 -14.21 -11.69 -14.84
CA ASN A 121 -15.40 -11.19 -14.15
C ASN A 121 -15.83 -9.79 -14.61
N GLY A 122 -15.17 -9.20 -15.60
CA GLY A 122 -15.44 -7.87 -16.12
C GLY A 122 -14.84 -6.71 -15.30
N CYS A 123 -14.11 -6.97 -14.22
CA CYS A 123 -13.40 -5.93 -13.49
C CYS A 123 -12.20 -5.41 -14.26
N LEU A 124 -11.91 -4.12 -14.12
CA LEU A 124 -10.85 -3.42 -14.83
C LEU A 124 -9.62 -3.29 -13.94
N VAL A 125 -8.47 -3.71 -14.44
CA VAL A 125 -7.19 -3.44 -13.78
C VAL A 125 -6.67 -2.10 -14.28
N ILE A 126 -6.51 -1.14 -13.36
CA ILE A 126 -6.06 0.21 -13.71
C ILE A 126 -4.65 0.47 -13.21
N LYS A 127 -3.92 1.27 -13.97
CA LYS A 127 -2.59 1.78 -13.61
C LYS A 127 -2.47 3.24 -14.03
N GLY A 128 -2.07 4.09 -13.10
CA GLY A 128 -1.78 5.50 -13.35
C GLY A 128 -0.43 5.89 -12.77
N GLU A 129 0.29 6.76 -13.48
CA GLU A 129 1.53 7.37 -13.03
C GLU A 129 1.49 8.85 -13.37
N LYS A 130 1.77 9.70 -12.40
CA LYS A 130 1.82 11.14 -12.57
C LYS A 130 3.11 11.67 -11.97
N GLU A 131 3.88 12.33 -12.79
CA GLU A 131 5.11 13.03 -12.41
C GLU A 131 4.84 14.52 -12.37
N ILE A 132 5.27 15.17 -11.29
CA ILE A 132 5.15 16.61 -11.09
C ILE A 132 6.52 17.12 -10.67
N ILE A 133 6.98 18.20 -11.27
CA ILE A 133 8.21 18.88 -10.88
C ILE A 133 7.83 20.23 -10.30
N VAL A 134 8.15 20.44 -9.02
CA VAL A 134 7.91 21.70 -8.30
C VAL A 134 9.22 22.15 -7.68
N ASN A 135 9.68 23.36 -7.98
CA ASN A 135 10.93 23.94 -7.44
C ASN A 135 12.13 22.99 -7.60
N ASP A 136 12.30 22.40 -8.79
CA ASP A 136 13.35 21.40 -9.11
C ASP A 136 13.26 20.08 -8.31
N GLU A 137 12.20 19.88 -7.56
CA GLU A 137 11.91 18.62 -6.87
C GLU A 137 10.93 17.78 -7.68
N LYS A 138 11.31 16.52 -7.92
CA LYS A 138 10.51 15.56 -8.65
C LYS A 138 9.64 14.76 -7.70
N GLU A 139 8.33 14.85 -7.90
CA GLU A 139 7.31 14.08 -7.19
C GLU A 139 6.65 13.11 -8.14
N ILE A 140 6.55 11.85 -7.73
CA ILE A 140 5.92 10.78 -8.52
C ILE A 140 4.79 10.19 -7.69
N LEU A 141 3.60 10.20 -8.28
CA LEU A 141 2.41 9.55 -7.75
C LEU A 141 2.06 8.37 -8.65
N VAL A 142 2.03 7.17 -8.09
CA VAL A 142 1.63 5.95 -8.80
C VAL A 142 0.42 5.37 -8.13
N ILE A 143 -0.58 4.97 -8.91
CA ILE A 143 -1.75 4.23 -8.45
C ILE A 143 -1.94 2.97 -9.28
N THR A 144 -2.27 1.87 -8.61
CA THR A 144 -2.71 0.63 -9.24
C THR A 144 -3.87 0.04 -8.44
N GLY A 145 -4.76 -0.70 -9.09
CA GLY A 145 -5.85 -1.37 -8.42
C GLY A 145 -6.86 -1.97 -9.38
N ILE A 146 -7.93 -2.52 -8.84
CA ILE A 146 -9.00 -3.18 -9.58
C ILE A 146 -10.30 -2.42 -9.35
N VAL A 147 -11.00 -2.06 -10.42
CA VAL A 147 -12.23 -1.27 -10.40
C VAL A 147 -13.35 -2.07 -11.04
N ARG A 148 -14.52 -2.05 -10.43
CA ARG A 148 -15.72 -2.60 -11.06
C ARG A 148 -16.33 -1.56 -12.00
N PRO A 149 -16.80 -1.91 -13.20
CA PRO A 149 -17.40 -0.97 -14.14
C PRO A 149 -18.57 -0.17 -13.55
N GLN A 150 -19.30 -0.74 -12.60
CA GLN A 150 -20.43 -0.08 -11.93
C GLN A 150 -20.01 1.07 -11.00
N ASP A 151 -18.79 1.03 -10.46
CA ASP A 151 -18.26 2.08 -9.57
C ASP A 151 -17.66 3.26 -10.36
N ILE A 152 -17.51 3.10 -11.68
CA ILE A 152 -17.12 4.18 -12.56
C ILE A 152 -18.36 5.04 -12.89
N THR A 153 -18.27 6.33 -12.63
CA THR A 153 -19.33 7.28 -12.95
C THR A 153 -19.47 7.51 -14.47
N THR A 154 -20.56 8.16 -14.89
CA THR A 154 -20.78 8.54 -16.29
C THR A 154 -19.72 9.51 -16.84
N GLU A 155 -18.99 10.17 -15.95
CA GLU A 155 -17.87 11.07 -16.29
C GLU A 155 -16.51 10.34 -16.31
N ASN A 156 -16.52 9.00 -16.30
CA ASN A 156 -15.30 8.18 -16.20
C ASN A 156 -14.44 8.50 -14.97
N GLN A 157 -15.10 8.74 -13.81
CA GLN A 157 -14.42 8.99 -12.54
C GLN A 157 -14.67 7.84 -11.56
N VAL A 158 -13.69 7.56 -10.70
CA VAL A 158 -13.79 6.61 -9.60
C VAL A 158 -13.06 7.16 -8.37
N TYR A 159 -13.62 6.92 -7.19
CA TYR A 159 -12.94 7.27 -5.94
C TYR A 159 -11.92 6.19 -5.56
N SER A 160 -10.80 6.59 -4.98
CA SER A 160 -9.77 5.65 -4.52
C SER A 160 -10.30 4.64 -3.49
N THR A 161 -11.31 5.01 -2.72
CA THR A 161 -12.01 4.16 -1.75
C THR A 161 -12.78 3.00 -2.38
N ASP A 162 -13.19 3.14 -3.64
CA ASP A 162 -13.98 2.15 -4.38
C ASP A 162 -13.09 1.22 -5.23
N ILE A 163 -11.78 1.40 -5.15
CA ILE A 163 -10.79 0.60 -5.87
C ILE A 163 -10.30 -0.54 -4.99
N ALA A 164 -10.49 -1.77 -5.43
CA ALA A 164 -9.97 -2.94 -4.72
C ALA A 164 -8.47 -3.11 -4.96
N ASN A 165 -7.77 -3.66 -3.97
CA ASN A 165 -6.30 -3.85 -3.99
C ASN A 165 -5.53 -2.59 -4.37
N THR A 166 -6.02 -1.44 -3.90
CA THR A 166 -5.41 -0.15 -4.19
C THR A 166 -4.02 -0.07 -3.62
N ASN A 167 -3.06 0.28 -4.47
CA ASN A 167 -1.71 0.64 -4.06
C ASN A 167 -1.43 2.07 -4.54
N ILE A 168 -1.33 2.99 -3.59
CA ILE A 168 -0.98 4.39 -3.85
C ILE A 168 0.41 4.63 -3.32
N THR A 169 1.34 4.94 -4.21
CA THR A 169 2.72 5.26 -3.85
C THR A 169 3.02 6.71 -4.22
N TYR A 170 3.38 7.49 -3.22
CA TYR A 170 3.89 8.84 -3.39
C TYR A 170 5.38 8.88 -3.07
N LYS A 171 6.18 9.31 -4.01
CA LYS A 171 7.63 9.47 -3.86
C LYS A 171 8.00 10.91 -4.21
N GLY A 172 8.48 11.64 -3.23
CA GLY A 172 9.08 12.98 -3.41
C GLY A 172 10.52 12.96 -2.89
N LYS A 173 11.43 13.58 -3.60
CA LYS A 173 12.79 13.88 -3.11
C LYS A 173 12.82 15.36 -2.75
N GLY A 174 12.37 15.70 -1.52
CA GLY A 174 12.39 17.05 -1.02
C GLY A 174 13.39 17.25 0.11
N LEU A 175 13.84 18.47 0.31
CA LEU A 175 14.73 18.89 1.39
C LEU A 175 14.17 18.59 2.79
N VAL A 176 12.85 18.45 2.90
CA VAL A 176 12.16 18.12 4.16
C VAL A 176 12.52 16.73 4.69
N THR A 177 12.85 15.79 3.78
CA THR A 177 13.28 14.43 4.17
C THR A 177 14.69 14.43 4.77
N SER A 178 15.50 15.44 4.50
CA SER A 178 16.87 15.57 5.05
C SER A 178 16.90 16.16 6.44
N GLY A 179 15.91 17.01 6.81
CA GLY A 179 15.83 17.69 8.10
C GLY A 179 15.43 16.81 9.29
N SER A 180 14.84 15.63 9.03
CA SER A 180 14.40 14.71 10.10
C SER A 180 15.46 13.71 10.55
N LYS A 181 16.65 13.69 9.91
CA LYS A 181 17.75 12.84 10.36
C LYS A 181 18.51 13.57 11.48
N PRO A 182 18.62 12.97 12.68
CA PRO A 182 19.42 13.57 13.74
C PRO A 182 20.86 13.80 13.24
N SER A 183 21.37 14.98 13.46
CA SER A 183 22.74 15.35 13.06
C SER A 183 23.75 14.32 13.58
N ILE A 184 24.76 14.02 12.79
CA ILE A 184 25.86 13.12 13.20
C ILE A 184 26.48 13.61 14.51
N VAL A 185 26.50 14.92 14.74
CA VAL A 185 27.00 15.55 15.97
C VAL A 185 26.16 15.17 17.18
N SER A 186 24.81 15.11 17.06
CA SER A 186 23.95 14.69 18.19
C SER A 186 24.12 13.21 18.52
N ARG A 187 24.43 12.37 17.54
CA ARG A 187 24.72 10.94 17.75
C ARG A 187 26.03 10.72 18.47
N ILE A 188 27.05 11.53 18.20
CA ILE A 188 28.33 11.44 18.88
C ILE A 188 28.22 11.95 20.33
N LEU A 189 27.46 13.06 20.55
CA LEU A 189 27.25 13.58 21.91
C LEU A 189 26.49 12.58 22.80
N SER A 190 25.54 11.81 22.28
CA SER A 190 24.78 10.82 23.05
C SER A 190 25.59 9.59 23.48
N ILE A 191 26.82 9.44 22.99
CA ILE A 191 27.75 8.37 23.41
C ILE A 191 28.57 8.84 24.63
N PHE A 192 28.73 10.17 24.83
CA PHE A 192 29.54 10.73 25.88
C PHE A 192 28.73 11.28 27.09
N PHE A 193 27.41 11.40 26.90
CA PHE A 193 26.48 11.83 27.96
C PHE A 193 25.32 10.80 28.05
#